data_02ebc8253931722ab0ced1a104e24bd6
#
_entry.id   02ebc8253931722ab0ced1a104e24bd6
#
_cell.length_a   1.000
_cell.length_b   1.000
_cell.length_c   1.000
_cell.angle_alpha   90.00
_cell.angle_beta   90.00
_cell.angle_gamma   90.00
#
_symmetry.space_group_name_H-M   'P 1'
#
loop_
_entity.id
_entity.type
_entity.pdbx_description
1 polymer ?
#
loop_
_entity_poly.entity_id
_entity_poly.type
_entity_poly.pdbx_seq_one_letter_code
_entity_poly.pdbx_strand_id
1 'polypeptide(L)'
;MKNIVLFVIFILALVFVQFVNGRSVNDIIDQYITARGGKDKLTSIKSLYLEGTRQMMGNEVEVKVTKVDGKLNRVDFEVGGNTGYTIVTPDKGWTYIPMRSDKVDEMPQARLKTMQDQLDIAGPLVDYAAKGYKASLQGKDTINGKEAWKIQLTNDAGKNITFYIDAKTNFLIQSKQMMEGGGGPNNNGPHEVITDYSDYKDFDGVMFPQTITTEGTGMGAGAMTFDKIEINKPVDEKLYKPSN
;
A
#
# COMPACT_ATOMS: atom_id res chain seq x y z
N MET A 1 -33.68 -29.19 60.11
CA MET A 1 -33.95 -29.21 58.66
C MET A 1 -33.42 -27.91 58.09
N LYS A 2 -32.26 -27.98 57.43
CA LYS A 2 -31.53 -26.80 56.89
C LYS A 2 -31.88 -26.65 55.42
N ASN A 3 -32.52 -25.52 55.06
CA ASN A 3 -32.80 -25.19 53.69
C ASN A 3 -31.55 -24.58 53.05
N ILE A 4 -30.99 -25.28 52.07
CA ILE A 4 -29.90 -24.78 51.23
C ILE A 4 -30.56 -24.05 50.05
N VAL A 5 -30.43 -22.74 50.03
CA VAL A 5 -30.82 -21.90 48.87
C VAL A 5 -29.63 -21.88 47.93
N LEU A 6 -29.77 -22.52 46.78
CA LEU A 6 -28.78 -22.49 45.71
C LEU A 6 -28.91 -21.19 44.93
N PHE A 7 -27.94 -20.29 45.07
CA PHE A 7 -27.84 -19.06 44.27
C PHE A 7 -27.16 -19.42 42.95
N VAL A 8 -27.93 -19.51 41.87
CA VAL A 8 -27.40 -19.63 40.50
C VAL A 8 -27.09 -18.25 40.00
N ILE A 9 -25.78 -17.89 40.02
CA ILE A 9 -25.30 -16.68 39.40
C ILE A 9 -25.21 -16.93 37.89
N PHE A 10 -26.15 -16.38 37.13
CA PHE A 10 -26.13 -16.35 35.68
C PHE A 10 -25.19 -15.20 35.27
N ILE A 11 -23.93 -15.51 34.95
CA ILE A 11 -23.00 -14.54 34.38
C ILE A 11 -23.42 -14.32 32.92
N LEU A 12 -24.18 -13.29 32.70
CA LEU A 12 -24.47 -12.76 31.36
C LEU A 12 -23.20 -12.09 30.84
N ALA A 13 -22.44 -12.81 30.00
CA ALA A 13 -21.34 -12.22 29.26
C ALA A 13 -21.92 -11.21 28.24
N LEU A 14 -21.97 -9.95 28.64
CA LEU A 14 -22.26 -8.83 27.75
C LEU A 14 -21.09 -8.70 26.77
N VAL A 15 -21.26 -9.24 25.59
CA VAL A 15 -20.41 -8.93 24.44
C VAL A 15 -20.68 -7.46 24.09
N PHE A 16 -19.86 -6.56 24.62
CA PHE A 16 -19.84 -5.18 24.21
C PHE A 16 -19.32 -5.12 22.78
N VAL A 17 -20.19 -5.24 21.79
CA VAL A 17 -19.91 -4.79 20.43
C VAL A 17 -19.88 -3.27 20.52
N GLN A 18 -18.70 -2.70 20.62
CA GLN A 18 -18.53 -1.26 20.57
C GLN A 18 -18.87 -0.78 19.15
N PHE A 19 -20.10 -0.33 18.95
CA PHE A 19 -20.46 0.51 17.79
C PHE A 19 -19.72 1.83 17.93
N VAL A 20 -18.51 1.90 17.37
CA VAL A 20 -17.78 3.16 17.29
C VAL A 20 -18.51 4.07 16.31
N ASN A 21 -19.34 4.96 16.84
CA ASN A 21 -20.08 6.00 16.13
C ASN A 21 -21.06 5.54 15.01
N GLY A 22 -21.61 4.35 15.08
CA GLY A 22 -22.64 3.88 14.13
C GLY A 22 -22.19 3.66 12.69
N ARG A 23 -20.91 3.82 12.36
CA ARG A 23 -20.38 3.57 11.02
C ARG A 23 -19.84 2.15 10.90
N SER A 24 -20.20 1.47 9.82
CA SER A 24 -19.63 0.17 9.48
C SER A 24 -18.26 0.35 8.79
N VAL A 25 -17.46 -0.72 8.76
CA VAL A 25 -16.20 -0.72 8.01
C VAL A 25 -16.44 -0.44 6.52
N ASN A 26 -17.53 -0.95 5.96
CA ASN A 26 -17.91 -0.73 4.56
C ASN A 26 -18.23 0.74 4.29
N ASP A 27 -18.98 1.42 5.17
CA ASP A 27 -19.28 2.85 5.00
C ASP A 27 -18.00 3.69 4.91
N ILE A 28 -16.97 3.35 5.69
CA ILE A 28 -15.70 4.08 5.70
C ILE A 28 -14.92 3.79 4.41
N ILE A 29 -14.85 2.53 3.98
CA ILE A 29 -14.20 2.14 2.73
C ILE A 29 -14.91 2.78 1.53
N ASP A 30 -16.23 2.79 1.49
CA ASP A 30 -17.01 3.39 0.40
C ASP A 30 -16.81 4.91 0.33
N GLN A 31 -16.70 5.59 1.48
CA GLN A 31 -16.37 7.01 1.53
C GLN A 31 -14.94 7.29 1.03
N TYR A 32 -13.97 6.44 1.38
CA TYR A 32 -12.61 6.53 0.84
C TYR A 32 -12.60 6.34 -0.68
N ILE A 33 -13.29 5.33 -1.19
CA ILE A 33 -13.38 5.06 -2.64
C ILE A 33 -14.04 6.26 -3.35
N THR A 34 -15.12 6.80 -2.77
CA THR A 34 -15.81 7.99 -3.30
C THR A 34 -14.89 9.20 -3.32
N ALA A 35 -14.16 9.47 -2.22
CA ALA A 35 -13.19 10.56 -2.13
C ALA A 35 -12.06 10.44 -3.17
N ARG A 36 -11.69 9.20 -3.54
CA ARG A 36 -10.69 8.92 -4.57
C ARG A 36 -11.19 9.11 -6.01
N GLY A 37 -12.48 9.39 -6.23
CA GLY A 37 -13.09 9.57 -7.56
C GLY A 37 -14.12 8.51 -7.94
N GLY A 38 -14.40 7.56 -7.05
CA GLY A 38 -15.38 6.50 -7.21
C GLY A 38 -14.83 5.21 -7.82
N LYS A 39 -15.53 4.12 -7.51
CA LYS A 39 -15.12 2.75 -7.87
C LYS A 39 -14.89 2.59 -9.38
N ASP A 40 -15.83 3.06 -10.20
CA ASP A 40 -15.80 2.87 -11.65
C ASP A 40 -14.54 3.51 -12.27
N LYS A 41 -14.17 4.72 -11.83
CA LYS A 41 -12.97 5.38 -12.29
C LYS A 41 -11.72 4.61 -11.85
N LEU A 42 -11.62 4.25 -10.56
CA LEU A 42 -10.46 3.53 -10.03
C LEU A 42 -10.24 2.19 -10.72
N THR A 43 -11.28 1.42 -11.01
CA THR A 43 -11.19 0.12 -11.70
C THR A 43 -11.02 0.23 -13.22
N SER A 44 -11.30 1.40 -13.79
CA SER A 44 -11.07 1.69 -15.22
C SER A 44 -9.62 2.02 -15.56
N ILE A 45 -8.77 2.25 -14.55
CA ILE A 45 -7.35 2.53 -14.76
C ILE A 45 -6.64 1.25 -15.19
N LYS A 46 -6.16 1.22 -16.44
CA LYS A 46 -5.42 0.07 -17.00
C LYS A 46 -3.92 0.27 -17.00
N SER A 47 -3.49 1.54 -17.05
CA SER A 47 -2.09 1.92 -16.90
C SER A 47 -1.96 3.23 -16.14
N LEU A 48 -0.84 3.39 -15.45
CA LEU A 48 -0.50 4.56 -14.66
C LEU A 48 0.98 4.87 -14.85
N TYR A 49 1.29 6.09 -15.25
CA TYR A 49 2.64 6.62 -15.30
C TYR A 49 2.78 7.76 -14.29
N LEU A 50 3.80 7.69 -13.45
CA LEU A 50 4.14 8.74 -12.50
C LEU A 50 5.61 9.12 -12.71
N GLU A 51 5.88 10.41 -12.65
CA GLU A 51 7.24 10.97 -12.75
C GLU A 51 7.41 11.99 -11.63
N GLY A 52 8.57 11.97 -10.98
CA GLY A 52 8.87 12.85 -9.86
C GLY A 52 10.25 12.59 -9.30
N THR A 53 10.43 12.94 -8.04
CA THR A 53 11.70 12.81 -7.34
C THR A 53 11.58 12.01 -6.05
N ARG A 54 12.70 11.45 -5.62
CA ARG A 54 12.84 10.76 -4.34
C ARG A 54 14.10 11.20 -3.63
N GLN A 55 14.00 11.42 -2.32
CA GLN A 55 15.17 11.56 -1.48
C GLN A 55 15.82 10.21 -1.24
N MET A 56 17.08 10.04 -1.67
CA MET A 56 17.86 8.81 -1.51
C MET A 56 19.28 9.15 -1.03
N MET A 57 19.66 8.69 0.16
CA MET A 57 21.00 8.93 0.73
C MET A 57 21.41 10.42 0.76
N GLY A 58 20.45 11.31 1.02
CA GLY A 58 20.68 12.76 1.08
C GLY A 58 20.71 13.46 -0.30
N ASN A 59 20.52 12.74 -1.40
CA ASN A 59 20.40 13.30 -2.74
C ASN A 59 18.96 13.16 -3.25
N GLU A 60 18.56 14.11 -4.08
CA GLU A 60 17.33 14.01 -4.84
C GLU A 60 17.61 13.24 -6.14
N VAL A 61 16.83 12.21 -6.41
CA VAL A 61 16.96 11.37 -7.60
C VAL A 61 15.65 11.36 -8.36
N GLU A 62 15.72 11.40 -9.69
CA GLU A 62 14.53 11.23 -10.54
C GLU A 62 13.99 9.81 -10.41
N VAL A 63 12.66 9.69 -10.35
CA VAL A 63 11.95 8.43 -10.30
C VAL A 63 10.82 8.44 -11.32
N LYS A 64 10.71 7.34 -12.08
CA LYS A 64 9.61 7.07 -13.00
C LYS A 64 8.95 5.76 -12.60
N VAL A 65 7.63 5.79 -12.42
CA VAL A 65 6.85 4.59 -12.10
C VAL A 65 5.90 4.31 -13.24
N THR A 66 6.01 3.14 -13.85
CA THR A 66 5.08 2.65 -14.88
C THR A 66 4.35 1.44 -14.36
N LYS A 67 3.02 1.51 -14.35
CA LYS A 67 2.16 0.39 -13.95
C LYS A 67 1.23 0.00 -15.08
N VAL A 68 0.96 -1.31 -15.18
CA VAL A 68 -0.14 -1.87 -15.96
C VAL A 68 -0.88 -2.82 -15.05
N ASP A 69 -2.18 -2.59 -14.89
CA ASP A 69 -3.03 -3.28 -13.93
C ASP A 69 -2.94 -4.80 -14.07
N GLY A 70 -2.60 -5.46 -12.95
CA GLY A 70 -2.38 -6.90 -12.86
C GLY A 70 -1.17 -7.43 -13.65
N LYS A 71 -0.35 -6.58 -14.30
CA LYS A 71 0.69 -7.05 -15.25
C LYS A 71 2.09 -6.50 -14.99
N LEU A 72 2.20 -5.24 -14.61
CA LEU A 72 3.49 -4.56 -14.48
C LEU A 72 3.49 -3.54 -13.34
N ASN A 73 4.55 -3.56 -12.55
CA ASN A 73 5.00 -2.40 -11.78
C ASN A 73 6.51 -2.24 -12.02
N ARG A 74 6.88 -1.17 -12.71
CA ARG A 74 8.28 -0.82 -12.97
C ARG A 74 8.59 0.52 -12.33
N VAL A 75 9.68 0.56 -11.60
CA VAL A 75 10.24 1.77 -11.00
C VAL A 75 11.63 1.96 -11.56
N ASP A 76 11.84 2.99 -12.34
CA ASP A 76 13.14 3.45 -12.81
C ASP A 76 13.62 4.61 -11.94
N PHE A 77 14.90 4.65 -11.63
CA PHE A 77 15.53 5.74 -10.87
C PHE A 77 16.91 6.07 -11.43
N GLU A 78 17.27 7.35 -11.40
CA GLU A 78 18.55 7.80 -11.92
C GLU A 78 19.47 8.23 -10.78
N VAL A 79 20.65 7.60 -10.66
CA VAL A 79 21.66 7.93 -9.65
C VAL A 79 23.03 8.06 -10.32
N GLY A 80 23.63 9.26 -10.23
CA GLY A 80 24.97 9.50 -10.77
C GLY A 80 25.08 9.28 -12.29
N GLY A 81 24.02 9.60 -13.05
CA GLY A 81 23.98 9.41 -14.50
C GLY A 81 23.76 7.95 -14.94
N ASN A 82 23.44 7.06 -14.01
CA ASN A 82 23.12 5.66 -14.30
C ASN A 82 21.69 5.35 -13.92
N THR A 83 20.96 4.69 -14.80
CA THR A 83 19.57 4.27 -14.56
C THR A 83 19.53 2.90 -13.91
N GLY A 84 18.99 2.83 -12.69
CA GLY A 84 18.60 1.59 -12.03
C GLY A 84 17.10 1.34 -12.17
N TYR A 85 16.68 0.11 -11.93
CA TYR A 85 15.25 -0.23 -11.97
C TYR A 85 14.87 -1.41 -11.09
N THR A 86 13.58 -1.44 -10.75
CA THR A 86 12.90 -2.63 -10.21
C THR A 86 11.71 -2.94 -11.09
N ILE A 87 11.57 -4.19 -11.53
CA ILE A 87 10.45 -4.67 -12.34
C ILE A 87 9.76 -5.78 -11.58
N VAL A 88 8.44 -5.70 -11.49
CA VAL A 88 7.56 -6.74 -10.93
C VAL A 88 6.50 -7.07 -11.97
N THR A 89 6.40 -8.36 -12.30
CA THR A 89 5.33 -8.95 -13.13
C THR A 89 4.66 -10.07 -12.32
N PRO A 90 3.57 -10.68 -12.78
CA PRO A 90 2.93 -11.79 -12.06
C PRO A 90 3.86 -12.99 -11.81
N ASP A 91 4.77 -13.26 -12.74
CA ASP A 91 5.58 -14.50 -12.70
C ASP A 91 7.03 -14.25 -12.29
N LYS A 92 7.55 -13.04 -12.54
CA LYS A 92 8.97 -12.70 -12.37
C LYS A 92 9.17 -11.28 -11.86
N GLY A 93 10.29 -11.08 -11.21
CA GLY A 93 10.75 -9.75 -10.81
C GLY A 93 12.25 -9.62 -11.02
N TRP A 94 12.72 -8.39 -11.24
CA TRP A 94 14.13 -8.07 -11.41
C TRP A 94 14.47 -6.76 -10.71
N THR A 95 15.72 -6.68 -10.26
CA THR A 95 16.29 -5.45 -9.70
C THR A 95 17.66 -5.22 -10.34
N TYR A 96 17.89 -3.99 -10.77
CA TYR A 96 19.19 -3.53 -11.23
C TYR A 96 19.55 -2.25 -10.48
N ILE A 97 20.67 -2.28 -9.77
CA ILE A 97 21.20 -1.13 -9.00
C ILE A 97 22.63 -0.90 -9.45
N PRO A 98 22.89 0.05 -10.38
CA PRO A 98 24.20 0.24 -11.00
C PRO A 98 25.35 0.48 -10.01
N MET A 99 25.06 1.15 -8.89
CA MET A 99 26.03 1.42 -7.82
C MET A 99 26.44 0.17 -7.04
N ARG A 100 25.65 -0.92 -7.13
CA ARG A 100 25.86 -2.16 -6.38
C ARG A 100 26.47 -3.26 -7.25
N SER A 101 26.02 -3.37 -8.49
CA SER A 101 26.40 -4.43 -9.42
C SER A 101 26.12 -4.00 -10.86
N ASP A 102 26.92 -4.47 -11.80
CA ASP A 102 26.70 -4.37 -13.24
C ASP A 102 25.73 -5.47 -13.77
N LYS A 103 25.21 -6.33 -12.87
CA LYS A 103 24.30 -7.43 -13.20
C LYS A 103 22.89 -7.15 -12.75
N VAL A 104 21.96 -7.63 -13.55
CA VAL A 104 20.54 -7.69 -13.19
C VAL A 104 20.33 -8.89 -12.28
N ASP A 105 19.77 -8.66 -11.10
CA ASP A 105 19.40 -9.70 -10.16
C ASP A 105 17.94 -10.11 -10.38
N GLU A 106 17.68 -11.41 -10.63
CA GLU A 106 16.31 -11.94 -10.60
C GLU A 106 15.83 -12.00 -9.15
N MET A 107 14.59 -11.56 -8.94
CA MET A 107 14.01 -11.47 -7.60
C MET A 107 13.63 -12.87 -7.07
N PRO A 108 14.05 -13.25 -5.85
CA PRO A 108 13.62 -14.50 -5.23
C PRO A 108 12.08 -14.57 -5.13
N GLN A 109 11.51 -15.76 -5.33
CA GLN A 109 10.05 -15.97 -5.35
C GLN A 109 9.34 -15.49 -4.07
N ALA A 110 9.95 -15.66 -2.91
CA ALA A 110 9.40 -15.17 -1.65
C ALA A 110 9.22 -13.64 -1.66
N ARG A 111 10.21 -12.91 -2.17
CA ARG A 111 10.14 -11.45 -2.32
C ARG A 111 9.16 -11.04 -3.43
N LEU A 112 9.18 -11.73 -4.57
CA LEU A 112 8.23 -11.46 -5.65
C LEU A 112 6.78 -11.54 -5.15
N LYS A 113 6.46 -12.59 -4.39
CA LYS A 113 5.11 -12.78 -3.82
C LYS A 113 4.67 -11.61 -2.93
N THR A 114 5.57 -11.02 -2.15
CA THR A 114 5.24 -9.85 -1.31
C THR A 114 5.05 -8.57 -2.11
N MET A 115 5.64 -8.49 -3.31
CA MET A 115 5.56 -7.31 -4.16
C MET A 115 4.41 -7.37 -5.19
N GLN A 116 3.76 -8.51 -5.38
CA GLN A 116 2.66 -8.67 -6.36
C GLN A 116 1.46 -7.76 -6.10
N ASP A 117 1.22 -7.37 -4.84
CA ASP A 117 0.15 -6.40 -4.54
C ASP A 117 0.36 -5.03 -5.21
N GLN A 118 1.60 -4.70 -5.56
CA GLN A 118 1.90 -3.47 -6.28
C GLN A 118 1.38 -3.47 -7.72
N LEU A 119 0.96 -4.63 -8.24
CA LEU A 119 0.32 -4.77 -9.55
C LEU A 119 -1.14 -4.29 -9.55
N ASP A 120 -1.76 -4.19 -8.39
CA ASP A 120 -3.13 -3.67 -8.23
C ASP A 120 -3.10 -2.13 -8.19
N ILE A 121 -3.51 -1.49 -9.29
CA ILE A 121 -3.53 -0.02 -9.40
C ILE A 121 -4.62 0.58 -8.52
N ALA A 122 -5.80 -0.03 -8.47
CA ALA A 122 -6.92 0.47 -7.67
C ALA A 122 -6.64 0.41 -6.16
N GLY A 123 -5.77 -0.51 -5.75
CA GLY A 123 -5.38 -0.75 -4.36
C GLY A 123 -6.28 -1.74 -3.62
N PRO A 124 -5.79 -2.31 -2.52
CA PRO A 124 -6.44 -3.46 -1.88
C PRO A 124 -7.77 -3.15 -1.19
N LEU A 125 -8.09 -1.87 -0.92
CA LEU A 125 -9.39 -1.48 -0.35
C LEU A 125 -10.53 -1.51 -1.39
N VAL A 126 -10.22 -1.34 -2.68
CA VAL A 126 -11.22 -1.44 -3.76
C VAL A 126 -11.51 -2.91 -4.02
N ASP A 127 -12.78 -3.30 -3.88
CA ASP A 127 -13.22 -4.70 -4.04
C ASP A 127 -12.45 -5.70 -3.16
N TYR A 128 -12.12 -5.29 -1.94
CA TYR A 128 -11.29 -6.08 -1.02
C TYR A 128 -11.79 -7.52 -0.84
N ALA A 129 -13.10 -7.72 -0.75
CA ALA A 129 -13.71 -9.05 -0.58
C ALA A 129 -13.49 -9.94 -1.81
N ALA A 130 -13.61 -9.39 -3.03
CA ALA A 130 -13.33 -10.12 -4.28
C ALA A 130 -11.85 -10.48 -4.42
N LYS A 131 -10.96 -9.71 -3.77
CA LYS A 131 -9.51 -9.97 -3.69
C LYS A 131 -9.14 -10.93 -2.55
N GLY A 132 -10.13 -11.52 -1.87
CA GLY A 132 -9.91 -12.51 -0.80
C GLY A 132 -9.58 -11.89 0.56
N TYR A 133 -9.83 -10.60 0.76
CA TYR A 133 -9.64 -9.96 2.05
C TYR A 133 -10.92 -9.89 2.87
N LYS A 134 -10.76 -9.91 4.18
CA LYS A 134 -11.76 -9.59 5.19
C LYS A 134 -11.38 -8.24 5.81
N ALA A 135 -12.33 -7.32 5.91
CA ALA A 135 -12.11 -6.01 6.50
C ALA A 135 -12.71 -5.94 7.91
N SER A 136 -11.99 -5.33 8.84
CA SER A 136 -12.48 -5.06 10.19
C SER A 136 -12.13 -3.65 10.64
N LEU A 137 -13.08 -2.96 11.28
CA LEU A 137 -12.88 -1.66 11.89
C LEU A 137 -12.27 -1.84 13.29
N GLN A 138 -11.08 -1.27 13.50
CA GLN A 138 -10.35 -1.35 14.76
C GLN A 138 -10.57 -0.10 15.65
N GLY A 139 -11.48 0.81 15.26
CA GLY A 139 -11.73 2.06 15.96
C GLY A 139 -11.09 3.26 15.29
N LYS A 140 -10.70 4.24 16.10
CA LYS A 140 -9.98 5.44 15.65
C LYS A 140 -8.60 5.51 16.28
N ASP A 141 -7.70 6.22 15.62
CA ASP A 141 -6.34 6.51 16.09
C ASP A 141 -5.96 7.93 15.69
N THR A 142 -4.84 8.43 16.19
CA THR A 142 -4.31 9.74 15.81
C THR A 142 -3.02 9.55 15.05
N ILE A 143 -3.00 9.92 13.78
CA ILE A 143 -1.84 9.82 12.89
C ILE A 143 -1.40 11.24 12.49
N ASN A 144 -0.19 11.62 12.85
CA ASN A 144 0.37 12.93 12.53
C ASN A 144 -0.59 14.09 12.92
N GLY A 145 -1.24 13.98 14.11
CA GLY A 145 -2.18 14.96 14.63
C GLY A 145 -3.58 14.95 13.99
N LYS A 146 -3.87 14.01 13.10
CA LYS A 146 -5.18 13.83 12.46
C LYS A 146 -5.90 12.63 13.04
N GLU A 147 -7.20 12.77 13.33
CA GLU A 147 -8.07 11.65 13.70
C GLU A 147 -8.30 10.77 12.46
N ALA A 148 -8.06 9.48 12.57
CA ALA A 148 -8.16 8.53 11.47
C ALA A 148 -8.93 7.27 11.89
N TRP A 149 -9.73 6.74 10.98
CA TRP A 149 -10.31 5.41 11.08
C TRP A 149 -9.24 4.36 10.85
N LYS A 150 -9.10 3.42 11.78
CA LYS A 150 -8.16 2.30 11.69
C LYS A 150 -8.89 1.08 11.15
N ILE A 151 -8.55 0.68 9.94
CA ILE A 151 -9.09 -0.49 9.26
C ILE A 151 -8.00 -1.54 9.09
N GLN A 152 -8.33 -2.78 9.38
CA GLN A 152 -7.47 -3.92 9.15
C GLN A 152 -8.03 -4.78 8.01
N LEU A 153 -7.22 -5.06 6.98
CA LEU A 153 -7.47 -6.10 5.99
C LEU A 153 -6.64 -7.33 6.32
N THR A 154 -7.29 -8.49 6.31
CA THR A 154 -6.63 -9.80 6.48
C THR A 154 -7.07 -10.74 5.38
N ASN A 155 -6.19 -11.64 4.93
CA ASN A 155 -6.54 -12.71 4.01
C ASN A 155 -6.17 -14.09 4.59
N ASP A 156 -6.63 -15.15 3.94
CA ASP A 156 -6.41 -16.53 4.40
C ASP A 156 -4.93 -16.97 4.27
N ALA A 157 -4.10 -16.24 3.53
CA ALA A 157 -2.65 -16.44 3.46
C ALA A 157 -1.89 -15.78 4.65
N GLY A 158 -2.61 -15.21 5.63
CA GLY A 158 -2.03 -14.56 6.81
C GLY A 158 -1.52 -13.14 6.57
N LYS A 159 -1.77 -12.57 5.38
CA LYS A 159 -1.41 -11.17 5.12
C LYS A 159 -2.31 -10.26 5.94
N ASN A 160 -1.69 -9.25 6.55
CA ASN A 160 -2.35 -8.27 7.40
C ASN A 160 -1.86 -6.87 7.02
N ILE A 161 -2.79 -6.00 6.63
CA ILE A 161 -2.50 -4.62 6.28
C ILE A 161 -3.41 -3.72 7.12
N THR A 162 -2.83 -2.73 7.79
CA THR A 162 -3.57 -1.71 8.52
C THR A 162 -3.60 -0.43 7.71
N PHE A 163 -4.79 0.15 7.54
CA PHE A 163 -5.02 1.41 6.86
C PHE A 163 -5.58 2.45 7.83
N TYR A 164 -5.08 3.67 7.72
CA TYR A 164 -5.54 4.82 8.49
C TYR A 164 -6.16 5.84 7.52
N ILE A 165 -7.48 5.97 7.57
CA ILE A 165 -8.26 6.87 6.72
C ILE A 165 -8.65 8.09 7.55
N ASP A 166 -8.23 9.27 7.13
CA ASP A 166 -8.55 10.56 7.76
C ASP A 166 -10.06 10.71 7.93
N ALA A 167 -10.53 10.94 9.16
CA ALA A 167 -11.95 10.97 9.49
C ALA A 167 -12.68 12.20 8.92
N LYS A 168 -11.94 13.22 8.48
CA LYS A 168 -12.48 14.46 7.93
C LYS A 168 -12.50 14.46 6.40
N THR A 169 -11.40 14.01 5.77
CA THR A 169 -11.24 14.09 4.32
C THR A 169 -11.55 12.78 3.61
N ASN A 170 -11.62 11.67 4.35
CA ASN A 170 -11.76 10.30 3.87
C ASN A 170 -10.58 9.83 2.98
N PHE A 171 -9.45 10.52 2.96
CA PHE A 171 -8.24 10.06 2.28
C PHE A 171 -7.43 9.11 3.16
N LEU A 172 -6.76 8.17 2.53
CA LEU A 172 -5.76 7.34 3.18
C LEU A 172 -4.57 8.22 3.55
N ILE A 173 -4.18 8.23 4.82
CA ILE A 173 -3.03 9.02 5.30
C ILE A 173 -1.85 8.15 5.71
N GLN A 174 -2.09 6.89 6.08
CA GLN A 174 -1.01 5.95 6.39
C GLN A 174 -1.46 4.50 6.15
N SER A 175 -0.52 3.64 5.76
CA SER A 175 -0.70 2.20 5.81
C SER A 175 0.48 1.53 6.51
N LYS A 176 0.24 0.37 7.15
CA LYS A 176 1.25 -0.46 7.82
C LYS A 176 1.09 -1.91 7.42
N GLN A 177 2.18 -2.58 7.12
CA GLN A 177 2.20 -4.01 6.84
C GLN A 177 3.52 -4.64 7.24
N MET A 178 3.49 -5.93 7.58
CA MET A 178 4.71 -6.72 7.73
C MET A 178 5.18 -7.19 6.36
N MET A 179 6.46 -7.06 6.10
CA MET A 179 7.12 -7.58 4.89
C MET A 179 8.25 -8.53 5.27
N GLU A 180 8.44 -9.55 4.45
CA GLU A 180 9.55 -10.50 4.56
C GLU A 180 10.72 -10.03 3.70
N GLY A 181 11.89 -9.87 4.30
CA GLY A 181 13.11 -9.47 3.60
C GLY A 181 13.09 -8.05 3.05
N GLY A 182 14.24 -7.53 2.70
CA GLY A 182 14.35 -6.19 2.09
C GLY A 182 14.36 -5.03 3.09
N GLY A 183 14.45 -5.29 4.40
CA GLY A 183 14.60 -4.28 5.45
C GLY A 183 15.99 -3.65 5.54
N GLY A 184 16.89 -3.97 4.61
CA GLY A 184 18.27 -3.45 4.57
C GLY A 184 19.34 -4.55 4.56
N PRO A 185 20.61 -4.19 4.43
CA PRO A 185 21.70 -5.14 4.30
C PRO A 185 21.83 -6.14 5.46
N ASN A 186 21.35 -5.76 6.64
CA ASN A 186 21.46 -6.55 7.87
C ASN A 186 20.09 -7.04 8.41
N ASN A 187 19.00 -6.81 7.69
CA ASN A 187 17.64 -7.18 8.11
C ASN A 187 16.92 -7.96 7.01
N ASN A 188 17.08 -9.28 7.04
CA ASN A 188 16.43 -10.21 6.11
C ASN A 188 15.17 -10.85 6.72
N GLY A 189 14.82 -10.53 7.97
CA GLY A 189 13.66 -11.03 8.67
C GLY A 189 12.39 -10.19 8.44
N PRO A 190 11.26 -10.61 9.06
CA PRO A 190 10.04 -9.82 9.05
C PRO A 190 10.26 -8.44 9.66
N HIS A 191 9.76 -7.41 8.99
CA HIS A 191 9.85 -6.02 9.47
C HIS A 191 8.60 -5.25 9.07
N GLU A 192 8.28 -4.21 9.84
CA GLU A 192 7.16 -3.34 9.54
C GLU A 192 7.54 -2.31 8.48
N VAL A 193 6.70 -2.18 7.46
CA VAL A 193 6.77 -1.11 6.46
C VAL A 193 5.61 -0.15 6.72
N ILE A 194 5.95 1.12 6.93
CA ILE A 194 5.00 2.20 7.13
C ILE A 194 5.04 3.08 5.88
N THR A 195 3.87 3.39 5.34
CA THR A 195 3.75 4.30 4.19
C THR A 195 2.78 5.41 4.51
N ASP A 196 3.24 6.65 4.47
CA ASP A 196 2.45 7.86 4.60
C ASP A 196 2.06 8.40 3.22
N TYR A 197 0.85 8.96 3.13
CA TYR A 197 0.27 9.52 1.92
C TYR A 197 -0.20 10.94 2.18
N SER A 198 0.23 11.90 1.36
CA SER A 198 -0.17 13.30 1.49
C SER A 198 -0.33 14.01 0.14
N ASP A 199 -0.73 15.27 0.20
CA ASP A 199 -0.80 16.19 -0.94
C ASP A 199 -1.66 15.64 -2.09
N TYR A 200 -2.87 15.17 -1.76
CA TYR A 200 -3.79 14.64 -2.76
C TYR A 200 -4.19 15.68 -3.79
N LYS A 201 -4.05 15.35 -5.08
CA LYS A 201 -4.49 16.17 -6.21
C LYS A 201 -5.32 15.38 -7.19
N ASP A 202 -6.16 16.09 -7.92
CA ASP A 202 -7.02 15.53 -8.97
C ASP A 202 -6.22 15.35 -10.27
N PHE A 203 -6.30 14.15 -10.83
CA PHE A 203 -5.80 13.82 -12.15
C PHE A 203 -6.90 13.05 -12.90
N ASP A 204 -7.52 13.71 -13.87
CA ASP A 204 -8.63 13.18 -14.66
C ASP A 204 -9.82 12.68 -13.81
N GLY A 205 -10.06 13.37 -12.69
CA GLY A 205 -11.13 13.05 -11.74
C GLY A 205 -10.83 11.87 -10.82
N VAL A 206 -9.56 11.51 -10.68
CA VAL A 206 -9.05 10.57 -9.68
C VAL A 206 -8.08 11.29 -8.75
N MET A 207 -8.31 11.20 -7.46
CA MET A 207 -7.44 11.78 -6.44
C MET A 207 -6.25 10.86 -6.16
N PHE A 208 -5.03 11.32 -6.45
CA PHE A 208 -3.77 10.64 -6.14
C PHE A 208 -2.97 11.41 -5.09
N PRO A 209 -2.31 10.72 -4.14
CA PRO A 209 -1.31 11.36 -3.30
C PRO A 209 -0.11 11.76 -4.15
N GLN A 210 0.31 13.02 -4.08
CA GLN A 210 1.54 13.47 -4.74
C GLN A 210 2.77 13.09 -3.95
N THR A 211 2.67 13.01 -2.62
CA THR A 211 3.78 12.64 -1.75
C THR A 211 3.50 11.29 -1.09
N ILE A 212 4.43 10.36 -1.24
CA ILE A 212 4.42 9.05 -0.61
C ILE A 212 5.75 8.86 0.12
N THR A 213 5.69 8.75 1.45
CA THR A 213 6.87 8.49 2.27
C THR A 213 6.82 7.06 2.78
N THR A 214 7.86 6.28 2.52
CA THR A 214 7.92 4.88 2.98
C THR A 214 9.12 4.68 3.89
N GLU A 215 8.87 4.09 5.06
CA GLU A 215 9.85 3.67 6.04
C GLU A 215 9.89 2.15 6.15
N GLY A 216 10.99 1.59 6.67
CA GLY A 216 11.14 0.16 6.84
C GLY A 216 11.64 -0.57 5.59
N THR A 217 11.95 0.11 4.49
CA THR A 217 12.54 -0.51 3.31
C THR A 217 14.05 -0.37 3.31
N GLY A 218 14.75 -1.34 2.73
CA GLY A 218 16.23 -1.38 2.69
C GLY A 218 16.90 -0.27 1.89
N MET A 219 16.14 0.54 1.19
CA MET A 219 16.63 1.74 0.48
C MET A 219 16.52 3.01 1.35
N GLY A 220 16.23 2.86 2.64
CA GLY A 220 16.03 3.96 3.59
C GLY A 220 14.65 4.59 3.52
N ALA A 221 14.34 5.37 4.56
CA ALA A 221 13.16 6.24 4.55
C ALA A 221 13.36 7.32 3.49
N GLY A 222 12.34 7.58 2.69
CA GLY A 222 12.41 8.63 1.68
C GLY A 222 11.03 9.01 1.15
N ALA A 223 10.82 10.31 1.09
CA ALA A 223 9.66 10.86 0.42
C ALA A 223 9.85 10.74 -1.11
N MET A 224 8.82 10.29 -1.78
CA MET A 224 8.70 10.30 -3.23
C MET A 224 7.61 11.30 -3.57
N THR A 225 7.95 12.33 -4.33
CA THR A 225 7.03 13.38 -4.76
C THR A 225 6.84 13.30 -6.26
N PHE A 226 5.59 13.21 -6.71
CA PHE A 226 5.23 13.09 -8.11
C PHE A 226 4.72 14.42 -8.66
N ASP A 227 5.35 14.90 -9.71
CA ASP A 227 4.98 16.14 -10.41
C ASP A 227 4.05 15.86 -11.59
N LYS A 228 4.15 14.65 -12.16
CA LYS A 228 3.38 14.22 -13.31
C LYS A 228 2.72 12.87 -13.05
N ILE A 229 1.41 12.80 -13.35
CA ILE A 229 0.63 11.56 -13.30
C ILE A 229 -0.19 11.48 -14.59
N GLU A 230 -0.07 10.39 -15.33
CA GLU A 230 -0.83 10.11 -16.56
C GLU A 230 -1.54 8.76 -16.45
N ILE A 231 -2.82 8.75 -16.81
CA ILE A 231 -3.72 7.60 -16.70
C ILE A 231 -4.01 7.05 -18.09
N ASN A 232 -4.04 5.72 -18.22
CA ASN A 232 -4.46 5.00 -19.42
C ASN A 232 -3.66 5.34 -20.70
N LYS A 233 -2.36 5.67 -20.55
CA LYS A 233 -1.46 5.82 -21.68
C LYS A 233 -0.93 4.46 -22.16
N PRO A 234 -0.67 4.28 -23.46
CA PRO A 234 0.01 3.10 -23.98
C PRO A 234 1.36 2.87 -23.28
N VAL A 235 1.67 1.62 -22.96
CA VAL A 235 2.93 1.22 -22.31
C VAL A 235 3.72 0.32 -23.27
N ASP A 236 5.00 0.64 -23.48
CA ASP A 236 5.89 -0.17 -24.32
C ASP A 236 6.15 -1.54 -23.64
N GLU A 237 5.95 -2.61 -24.38
CA GLU A 237 6.18 -3.99 -23.89
C GLU A 237 7.63 -4.26 -23.50
N LYS A 238 8.59 -3.48 -24.01
CA LYS A 238 9.99 -3.56 -23.59
C LYS A 238 10.20 -3.28 -22.09
N LEU A 239 9.30 -2.52 -21.49
CA LEU A 239 9.36 -2.19 -20.06
C LEU A 239 9.07 -3.38 -19.14
N TYR A 240 8.51 -4.48 -19.67
CA TYR A 240 8.23 -5.69 -18.90
C TYR A 240 9.47 -6.57 -18.64
N LYS A 241 10.59 -6.24 -19.23
CA LYS A 241 11.84 -7.02 -19.14
C LYS A 241 13.01 -6.12 -18.77
N PRO A 242 14.09 -6.70 -18.22
CA PRO A 242 15.34 -5.98 -18.05
C PRO A 242 15.81 -5.33 -19.36
N SER A 243 16.31 -4.10 -19.25
CA SER A 243 17.06 -3.47 -20.35
C SER A 243 18.46 -4.09 -20.37
N ASN A 244 18.94 -4.44 -21.56
CA ASN A 244 20.32 -4.86 -21.77
C ASN A 244 21.27 -3.68 -21.65
#